data_83f09a782b3448e3b648e700c0d01cf4
#
_entry.id   83f09a782b3448e3b648e700c0d01cf4
#
_cell.length_a   1.000
_cell.length_b   1.000
_cell.length_c   1.000
_cell.angle_alpha   90.00
_cell.angle_beta   90.00
_cell.angle_gamma   90.00
#
_symmetry.space_group_name_H-M   'P 1'
#
loop_
_entity.id
_entity.type
_entity.pdbx_description
1 polymer ?
#
loop_
_entity_poly.entity_id
_entity_poly.type
_entity_poly.pdbx_seq_one_letter_code
_entity_poly.pdbx_strand_id
1 'polypeptide(L)'
;MHVSSTYRPQNQLLPQGNLAATVPYTFSAKERDSETGLSYFGSRYYSADLSIWLSVDPMAAKYPSLSPYVYCANNPIKLVDPNGEEIVGTDGKAVTYSYDEQGKVIWSKNASDDIKRIGNAMLQTETGKEQLDKAISSQTKITFQIKDRRDKSTIMGDAQYGIPKDYDGTSELKSATINIYEQSIKEILASGEFGSDPCLEIASYWASQDGDTGLDNYIGAVAGHEIEHIVSQANRVLCYNYRQNKTDQNKSAKELVPNIIKVRILWEMYVK
;
A
#
# COMPACT_ATOMS: atom_id res chain seq x y z
N MET A 1 46.11 24.21 35.44
CA MET A 1 45.55 22.92 35.05
C MET A 1 44.34 23.20 34.15
N HIS A 2 44.55 23.01 32.86
CA HIS A 2 43.49 23.19 31.86
C HIS A 2 42.89 21.81 31.56
N VAL A 3 41.65 21.58 31.91
CA VAL A 3 40.92 20.36 31.54
C VAL A 3 40.17 20.69 30.24
N SER A 4 40.73 20.26 29.14
CA SER A 4 40.09 20.30 27.82
C SER A 4 39.08 19.14 27.77
N SER A 5 37.82 19.44 27.89
CA SER A 5 36.73 18.49 27.61
C SER A 5 36.57 18.38 26.09
N THR A 6 37.19 17.39 25.50
CA THR A 6 36.88 17.02 24.09
C THR A 6 35.59 16.21 24.06
N TYR A 7 34.51 16.85 23.72
CA TYR A 7 33.28 16.19 23.31
C TYR A 7 33.55 15.37 22.04
N ARG A 8 33.56 14.03 22.16
CA ARG A 8 33.57 13.13 21.01
C ARG A 8 32.11 12.77 20.67
N PRO A 9 31.69 12.99 19.45
CA PRO A 9 30.40 12.42 18.98
C PRO A 9 30.47 10.89 19.09
N GLN A 10 29.41 10.28 19.60
CA GLN A 10 29.34 8.82 19.86
C GLN A 10 29.41 7.93 18.61
N ASN A 11 29.63 8.49 17.42
CA ASN A 11 29.72 7.73 16.16
C ASN A 11 31.15 7.24 15.80
N GLN A 12 32.13 7.30 16.71
CA GLN A 12 33.51 6.89 16.41
C GLN A 12 34.02 5.67 17.19
N LEU A 13 33.13 4.82 17.70
CA LEU A 13 33.55 3.60 18.40
C LEU A 13 33.04 2.33 17.68
N LEU A 14 33.31 2.20 16.39
CA LEU A 14 33.31 0.89 15.74
C LEU A 14 34.70 0.62 15.21
N PRO A 15 35.32 -0.58 15.51
CA PRO A 15 36.63 -0.93 15.01
C PRO A 15 36.64 -0.98 13.49
N GLN A 16 37.64 -0.42 12.85
CA GLN A 16 37.88 -0.61 11.42
C GLN A 16 38.21 -2.11 11.19
N GLY A 17 37.23 -2.82 10.62
CA GLY A 17 37.43 -4.20 10.26
C GLY A 17 36.12 -4.99 10.22
N ASN A 18 35.18 -4.54 9.43
CA ASN A 18 34.22 -5.33 8.67
C ASN A 18 33.26 -4.33 8.01
N LEU A 19 33.14 -4.42 6.71
CA LEU A 19 32.07 -3.78 5.92
C LEU A 19 30.72 -4.35 6.37
N ALA A 20 30.24 -3.95 7.56
CA ALA A 20 28.83 -3.98 7.84
C ALA A 20 28.24 -2.93 6.90
N ALA A 21 27.51 -3.38 5.90
CA ALA A 21 26.69 -2.53 5.07
C ALA A 21 25.89 -1.62 6.04
N THR A 22 26.23 -0.35 6.10
CA THR A 22 25.41 0.63 6.80
C THR A 22 24.06 0.59 6.13
N VAL A 23 23.06 0.07 6.84
CA VAL A 23 21.68 0.07 6.33
C VAL A 23 21.30 1.53 6.15
N PRO A 24 21.16 2.04 4.92
CA PRO A 24 20.89 3.46 4.69
C PRO A 24 19.48 3.87 5.13
N TYR A 25 18.68 2.91 5.55
CA TYR A 25 17.30 3.10 5.97
C TYR A 25 17.20 3.12 7.50
N THR A 26 16.72 4.23 8.06
CA THR A 26 16.60 4.44 9.50
C THR A 26 15.16 4.78 9.88
N PHE A 27 14.88 6.01 10.24
CA PHE A 27 13.57 6.48 10.68
C PHE A 27 12.52 6.32 9.57
N SER A 28 11.40 5.65 9.88
CA SER A 28 10.30 5.36 8.94
C SER A 28 10.73 4.62 7.67
N ALA A 29 11.78 3.76 7.77
CA ALA A 29 12.37 3.04 6.64
C ALA A 29 12.78 3.95 5.47
N LYS A 30 13.15 5.21 5.75
CA LYS A 30 13.60 6.16 4.74
C LYS A 30 15.12 6.17 4.61
N GLU A 31 15.58 6.43 3.40
CA GLU A 31 16.99 6.58 3.12
C GLU A 31 17.52 7.81 3.86
N ARG A 32 18.58 7.60 4.65
CA ARG A 32 19.30 8.68 5.33
C ARG A 32 20.56 9.00 4.54
N ASP A 33 20.64 10.23 4.09
CA ASP A 33 21.85 10.75 3.49
C ASP A 33 22.97 10.81 4.53
N SER A 34 24.05 10.10 4.27
CA SER A 34 25.19 9.98 5.20
C SER A 34 26.03 11.26 5.32
N GLU A 35 25.94 12.17 4.35
CA GLU A 35 26.69 13.42 4.34
C GLU A 35 25.97 14.50 5.11
N THR A 36 24.65 14.61 4.94
CA THR A 36 23.82 15.67 5.56
C THR A 36 23.10 15.19 6.81
N GLY A 37 22.96 13.87 7.00
CA GLY A 37 22.17 13.30 8.10
C GLY A 37 20.65 13.45 7.94
N LEU A 38 20.18 13.93 6.80
CA LEU A 38 18.77 14.13 6.50
C LEU A 38 18.13 12.85 5.96
N SER A 39 16.86 12.65 6.25
CA SER A 39 16.09 11.53 5.70
C SER A 39 15.28 12.01 4.49
N TYR A 40 15.44 11.33 3.35
CA TYR A 40 14.70 11.64 2.13
C TYR A 40 13.40 10.85 2.08
N PHE A 41 12.28 11.55 2.00
CA PHE A 41 10.94 10.96 1.99
C PHE A 41 10.29 10.92 0.59
N GLY A 42 10.99 11.34 -0.44
CA GLY A 42 10.49 11.43 -1.81
C GLY A 42 10.27 12.89 -2.23
N SER A 43 9.36 13.60 -1.61
CA SER A 43 9.07 15.01 -1.92
C SER A 43 9.82 15.99 -1.04
N ARG A 44 10.23 15.58 0.17
CA ARG A 44 10.85 16.46 1.17
C ARG A 44 11.98 15.77 1.91
N TYR A 45 12.90 16.60 2.42
CA TYR A 45 13.92 16.17 3.38
C TYR A 45 13.46 16.45 4.81
N TYR A 46 13.58 15.44 5.66
CA TYR A 46 13.26 15.52 7.08
C TYR A 46 14.53 15.61 7.93
N SER A 47 14.55 16.55 8.85
CA SER A 47 15.59 16.67 9.86
C SER A 47 15.11 16.01 11.16
N ALA A 48 15.73 14.89 11.52
CA ALA A 48 15.42 14.20 12.79
C ALA A 48 15.87 15.05 13.99
N ASP A 49 16.96 15.82 13.85
CA ASP A 49 17.50 16.65 14.93
C ASP A 49 16.58 17.85 15.27
N LEU A 50 15.88 18.37 14.24
CA LEU A 50 14.95 19.49 14.40
C LEU A 50 13.48 19.03 14.50
N SER A 51 13.21 17.76 14.17
CA SER A 51 11.85 17.18 14.11
C SER A 51 10.90 17.92 13.14
N ILE A 52 11.44 18.47 12.03
CA ILE A 52 10.71 19.23 11.03
C ILE A 52 11.11 18.85 9.61
N TRP A 53 10.23 19.19 8.65
CA TRP A 53 10.56 19.25 7.23
C TRP A 53 11.43 20.47 6.93
N LEU A 54 12.39 20.35 6.00
CA LEU A 54 13.24 21.45 5.59
C LEU A 54 12.65 22.30 4.45
N SER A 55 11.55 21.84 3.86
CA SER A 55 10.80 22.58 2.85
C SER A 55 9.32 22.67 3.22
N VAL A 56 8.66 23.69 2.68
CA VAL A 56 7.21 23.90 2.83
C VAL A 56 6.48 22.68 2.28
N ASP A 57 5.46 22.23 3.00
CA ASP A 57 4.57 21.19 2.52
C ASP A 57 3.88 21.65 1.23
N PRO A 58 4.02 20.93 0.10
CA PRO A 58 3.26 21.23 -1.10
C PRO A 58 1.75 21.27 -0.84
N MET A 59 1.28 20.58 0.22
CA MET A 59 -0.11 20.50 0.62
C MET A 59 -0.47 21.46 1.78
N ALA A 60 0.40 22.40 2.14
CA ALA A 60 0.17 23.33 3.27
C ALA A 60 -1.18 24.07 3.20
N ALA A 61 -1.67 24.36 2.01
CA ALA A 61 -2.98 25.00 1.80
C ALA A 61 -4.17 24.13 2.28
N LYS A 62 -4.00 22.82 2.43
CA LYS A 62 -5.03 21.91 2.97
C LYS A 62 -5.12 21.95 4.48
N TYR A 63 -4.06 22.34 5.15
CA TYR A 63 -3.94 22.30 6.60
C TYR A 63 -3.63 23.69 7.17
N PRO A 64 -4.49 24.70 6.96
CA PRO A 64 -4.19 26.10 7.32
C PRO A 64 -3.97 26.30 8.83
N SER A 65 -4.35 25.33 9.65
CA SER A 65 -4.13 25.34 11.10
C SER A 65 -2.81 24.68 11.54
N LEU A 66 -2.07 24.07 10.61
CA LEU A 66 -0.79 23.42 10.89
C LEU A 66 0.37 24.19 10.26
N SER A 67 1.53 24.15 10.92
CA SER A 67 2.76 24.68 10.32
C SER A 67 3.08 23.90 9.03
N PRO A 68 3.45 24.55 7.93
CA PRO A 68 3.85 23.88 6.69
C PRO A 68 5.14 23.05 6.82
N TYR A 69 5.81 23.11 7.95
CA TYR A 69 7.04 22.37 8.24
C TYR A 69 6.82 21.25 9.28
N VAL A 70 5.59 21.05 9.75
CA VAL A 70 5.30 20.06 10.78
C VAL A 70 5.33 18.63 10.22
N TYR A 71 6.01 17.73 10.95
CA TYR A 71 5.96 16.29 10.66
C TYR A 71 4.81 15.65 11.44
N CYS A 72 3.97 14.89 10.73
CA CYS A 72 2.86 14.11 11.29
C CYS A 72 1.98 14.91 12.28
N ALA A 73 1.68 16.17 11.97
CA ALA A 73 0.87 17.06 12.83
C ALA A 73 1.34 17.07 14.31
N ASN A 74 2.65 16.93 14.56
CA ASN A 74 3.28 16.76 15.89
C ASN A 74 2.85 15.48 16.63
N ASN A 75 2.32 14.48 15.96
CA ASN A 75 1.93 13.20 16.56
C ASN A 75 2.53 11.99 15.81
N PRO A 76 3.86 11.83 15.79
CA PRO A 76 4.53 10.75 15.07
C PRO A 76 4.34 9.35 15.69
N ILE A 77 3.68 9.25 16.84
CA ILE A 77 3.32 7.98 17.46
C ILE A 77 2.05 7.39 16.81
N LYS A 78 1.13 8.26 16.38
CA LYS A 78 -0.16 7.87 15.79
C LYS A 78 -0.20 8.05 14.28
N LEU A 79 0.66 8.88 13.71
CA LEU A 79 0.66 9.25 12.31
C LEU A 79 2.03 8.94 11.71
N VAL A 80 2.02 8.40 10.52
CA VAL A 80 3.20 8.20 9.68
C VAL A 80 2.99 8.98 8.40
N ASP A 81 4.01 9.70 7.93
CA ASP A 81 4.03 10.29 6.59
C ASP A 81 4.89 9.38 5.70
N PRO A 82 4.31 8.54 4.84
CA PRO A 82 5.07 7.54 4.09
C PRO A 82 5.88 8.13 2.94
N ASN A 83 5.45 9.24 2.34
CA ASN A 83 6.06 9.81 1.13
C ASN A 83 5.86 11.32 0.94
N GLY A 84 5.16 11.98 1.85
CA GLY A 84 4.80 13.40 1.71
C GLY A 84 3.74 13.67 0.65
N GLU A 85 2.98 12.65 0.18
CA GLU A 85 1.92 12.81 -0.84
C GLU A 85 0.72 11.85 -0.59
N GLU A 86 -0.40 12.07 -1.28
CA GLU A 86 -1.73 11.59 -0.90
C GLU A 86 -2.40 10.60 -1.86
N ILE A 87 -3.26 9.69 -1.34
CA ILE A 87 -4.30 8.98 -2.10
C ILE A 87 -5.44 9.93 -2.48
N VAL A 88 -5.99 9.72 -3.68
CA VAL A 88 -7.07 10.56 -4.22
C VAL A 88 -8.39 9.80 -4.32
N GLY A 89 -9.46 10.40 -3.80
CA GLY A 89 -10.83 9.99 -4.05
C GLY A 89 -11.31 10.33 -5.47
N THR A 90 -12.57 10.07 -5.75
CA THR A 90 -13.19 10.36 -7.07
C THR A 90 -13.17 11.83 -7.45
N ASP A 91 -12.97 12.73 -6.50
CA ASP A 91 -12.82 14.18 -6.66
C ASP A 91 -11.35 14.60 -6.89
N GLY A 92 -10.43 13.66 -7.02
CA GLY A 92 -9.00 13.91 -7.20
C GLY A 92 -8.26 14.31 -5.91
N LYS A 93 -8.92 14.26 -4.74
CA LYS A 93 -8.32 14.56 -3.44
C LYS A 93 -7.98 13.28 -2.69
N ALA A 94 -6.99 13.38 -1.79
CA ALA A 94 -6.55 12.25 -0.99
C ALA A 94 -7.68 11.62 -0.17
N VAL A 95 -7.67 10.30 -0.13
CA VAL A 95 -8.47 9.51 0.80
C VAL A 95 -7.55 9.04 1.92
N THR A 96 -7.97 9.27 3.16
CA THR A 96 -7.28 8.80 4.35
C THR A 96 -8.26 8.13 5.29
N TYR A 97 -7.74 7.33 6.21
CA TYR A 97 -8.53 6.79 7.31
C TYR A 97 -7.82 6.97 8.66
N SER A 98 -8.58 6.93 9.73
CA SER A 98 -8.12 6.96 11.12
C SER A 98 -9.04 6.09 11.96
N TYR A 99 -8.73 5.96 13.26
CA TYR A 99 -9.59 5.26 14.19
C TYR A 99 -10.12 6.25 15.24
N ASP A 100 -11.38 6.11 15.63
CA ASP A 100 -11.93 6.81 16.79
C ASP A 100 -11.47 6.16 18.13
N GLU A 101 -11.93 6.71 19.25
CA GLU A 101 -11.60 6.21 20.59
C GLU A 101 -12.12 4.79 20.85
N GLN A 102 -13.10 4.33 20.09
CA GLN A 102 -13.69 2.99 20.14
C GLN A 102 -13.05 2.02 19.16
N GLY A 103 -12.04 2.46 18.39
CA GLY A 103 -11.36 1.66 17.38
C GLY A 103 -12.12 1.50 16.06
N LYS A 104 -13.18 2.29 15.85
CA LYS A 104 -13.94 2.29 14.59
C LYS A 104 -13.20 3.11 13.53
N VAL A 105 -13.19 2.60 12.32
CA VAL A 105 -12.58 3.29 11.17
C VAL A 105 -13.36 4.54 10.79
N ILE A 106 -12.66 5.67 10.71
CA ILE A 106 -13.17 6.95 10.21
C ILE A 106 -12.48 7.26 8.90
N TRP A 107 -13.23 7.31 7.81
CA TRP A 107 -12.75 7.70 6.49
C TRP A 107 -12.83 9.20 6.28
N SER A 108 -11.92 9.73 5.46
CA SER A 108 -12.01 11.12 5.00
C SER A 108 -13.31 11.37 4.22
N LYS A 109 -13.81 12.61 4.25
CA LYS A 109 -15.11 12.97 3.66
C LYS A 109 -15.22 12.68 2.16
N ASN A 110 -14.12 12.65 1.45
CA ASN A 110 -14.03 12.38 0.01
C ASN A 110 -13.84 10.90 -0.31
N ALA A 111 -13.82 10.01 0.67
CA ALA A 111 -13.81 8.58 0.43
C ALA A 111 -15.14 8.13 -0.18
N SER A 112 -15.07 7.49 -1.35
CA SER A 112 -16.25 6.87 -1.98
C SER A 112 -16.76 5.70 -1.15
N ASP A 113 -17.99 5.28 -1.37
CA ASP A 113 -18.54 4.12 -0.68
C ASP A 113 -17.80 2.84 -1.08
N ASP A 114 -17.31 2.76 -2.31
CA ASP A 114 -16.49 1.63 -2.77
C ASP A 114 -15.20 1.51 -1.98
N ILE A 115 -14.43 2.61 -1.81
CA ILE A 115 -13.17 2.53 -1.03
C ILE A 115 -13.44 2.25 0.45
N LYS A 116 -14.55 2.75 1.02
CA LYS A 116 -14.94 2.43 2.40
C LYS A 116 -15.27 0.96 2.55
N ARG A 117 -16.03 0.39 1.62
CA ARG A 117 -16.40 -1.03 1.62
C ARG A 117 -15.17 -1.92 1.48
N ILE A 118 -14.34 -1.68 0.46
CA ILE A 118 -13.08 -2.41 0.23
C ILE A 118 -12.14 -2.26 1.42
N GLY A 119 -11.89 -1.04 1.86
CA GLY A 119 -10.94 -0.76 2.93
C GLY A 119 -11.38 -1.33 4.28
N ASN A 120 -12.65 -1.25 4.62
CA ASN A 120 -13.16 -1.86 5.86
C ASN A 120 -12.96 -3.38 5.88
N ALA A 121 -13.12 -4.06 4.74
CA ALA A 121 -12.82 -5.48 4.63
C ALA A 121 -11.32 -5.75 4.80
N MET A 122 -10.47 -5.00 4.10
CA MET A 122 -9.01 -5.15 4.19
C MET A 122 -8.46 -4.89 5.59
N LEU A 123 -9.00 -3.90 6.29
CA LEU A 123 -8.56 -3.50 7.65
C LEU A 123 -8.86 -4.54 8.73
N GLN A 124 -9.59 -5.61 8.42
CA GLN A 124 -9.83 -6.72 9.34
C GLN A 124 -8.61 -7.64 9.49
N THR A 125 -7.62 -7.54 8.60
CA THR A 125 -6.44 -8.39 8.56
C THR A 125 -5.16 -7.55 8.51
N GLU A 126 -4.07 -8.11 9.05
CA GLU A 126 -2.76 -7.43 9.00
C GLU A 126 -2.27 -7.30 7.55
N THR A 127 -2.37 -8.40 6.77
CA THR A 127 -1.97 -8.37 5.35
C THR A 127 -2.81 -7.40 4.52
N GLY A 128 -4.13 -7.35 4.74
CA GLY A 128 -5.01 -6.41 4.05
C GLY A 128 -4.70 -4.96 4.41
N LYS A 129 -4.46 -4.70 5.70
CA LYS A 129 -4.03 -3.38 6.18
C LYS A 129 -2.71 -2.95 5.55
N GLU A 130 -1.70 -3.82 5.51
CA GLU A 130 -0.41 -3.55 4.86
C GLU A 130 -0.59 -3.18 3.38
N GLN A 131 -1.44 -3.90 2.64
CA GLN A 131 -1.71 -3.61 1.24
C GLN A 131 -2.45 -2.28 1.05
N LEU A 132 -3.43 -2.00 1.88
CA LEU A 132 -4.15 -0.73 1.86
C LEU A 132 -3.19 0.44 2.17
N ASP A 133 -2.35 0.31 3.18
CA ASP A 133 -1.36 1.33 3.55
C ASP A 133 -0.33 1.55 2.42
N LYS A 134 0.13 0.49 1.73
CA LYS A 134 0.98 0.61 0.53
C LYS A 134 0.26 1.36 -0.60
N ALA A 135 -1.01 1.07 -0.84
CA ALA A 135 -1.80 1.78 -1.84
C ALA A 135 -1.97 3.26 -1.46
N ILE A 136 -2.23 3.53 -0.17
CA ILE A 136 -2.37 4.88 0.41
C ILE A 136 -1.05 5.66 0.32
N SER A 137 0.08 5.02 0.49
CA SER A 137 1.39 5.64 0.46
C SER A 137 2.05 5.66 -0.93
N SER A 138 1.42 5.07 -1.94
CA SER A 138 1.93 5.04 -3.31
C SER A 138 1.86 6.42 -3.97
N GLN A 139 2.87 6.77 -4.76
CA GLN A 139 2.83 7.96 -5.64
C GLN A 139 1.83 7.77 -6.79
N THR A 140 1.43 6.54 -7.08
CA THR A 140 0.39 6.24 -8.05
C THR A 140 -0.97 6.66 -7.50
N LYS A 141 -1.69 7.51 -8.23
CA LYS A 141 -3.08 7.86 -7.89
C LYS A 141 -4.00 6.67 -8.13
N ILE A 142 -4.39 5.96 -7.07
CA ILE A 142 -5.21 4.76 -7.17
C ILE A 142 -6.68 5.09 -6.91
N THR A 143 -7.54 4.73 -7.84
CA THR A 143 -9.01 4.81 -7.70
C THR A 143 -9.57 3.40 -7.57
N PHE A 144 -10.47 3.19 -6.63
CA PHE A 144 -11.16 1.92 -6.44
C PHE A 144 -12.60 2.02 -6.93
N GLN A 145 -13.07 0.99 -7.63
CA GLN A 145 -14.43 0.90 -8.12
C GLN A 145 -14.96 -0.53 -7.96
N ILE A 146 -16.14 -0.67 -7.39
CA ILE A 146 -16.90 -1.92 -7.40
C ILE A 146 -17.87 -1.85 -8.59
N LYS A 147 -17.84 -2.85 -9.44
CA LYS A 147 -18.66 -2.98 -10.63
C LYS A 147 -19.39 -4.32 -10.62
N ASP A 148 -20.52 -4.39 -11.29
CA ASP A 148 -21.25 -5.64 -11.38
C ASP A 148 -20.41 -6.71 -12.07
N ARG A 149 -19.97 -6.45 -13.29
CA ARG A 149 -19.20 -7.41 -14.10
C ARG A 149 -18.35 -6.66 -15.14
N ARG A 150 -17.23 -7.25 -15.54
CA ARG A 150 -16.42 -6.74 -16.63
C ARG A 150 -17.05 -7.02 -18.01
N ASP A 151 -17.48 -8.25 -18.19
CA ASP A 151 -18.13 -8.82 -19.37
C ASP A 151 -18.67 -10.21 -19.03
N LYS A 152 -18.62 -11.18 -19.92
CA LYS A 152 -18.97 -12.59 -19.62
C LYS A 152 -17.83 -13.38 -18.98
N SER A 153 -16.73 -12.74 -18.56
CA SER A 153 -15.59 -13.40 -17.94
C SER A 153 -15.81 -13.66 -16.46
N THR A 154 -15.06 -14.63 -15.93
CA THR A 154 -15.02 -14.97 -14.49
C THR A 154 -13.96 -14.15 -13.73
N ILE A 155 -13.41 -13.10 -14.36
CA ILE A 155 -12.42 -12.23 -13.71
C ILE A 155 -13.07 -11.49 -12.54
N MET A 156 -12.48 -11.58 -11.36
CA MET A 156 -12.98 -10.96 -10.13
C MET A 156 -12.50 -9.53 -9.92
N GLY A 157 -11.35 -9.18 -10.47
CA GLY A 157 -10.79 -7.85 -10.42
C GLY A 157 -9.81 -7.60 -11.56
N ASP A 158 -9.50 -6.34 -11.81
CA ASP A 158 -8.39 -5.94 -12.66
C ASP A 158 -7.81 -4.58 -12.24
N ALA A 159 -6.53 -4.39 -12.52
CA ALA A 159 -5.83 -3.14 -12.39
C ALA A 159 -5.64 -2.49 -13.77
N GLN A 160 -6.30 -1.36 -14.00
CA GLN A 160 -6.23 -0.61 -15.26
C GLN A 160 -5.36 0.63 -15.10
N TYR A 161 -4.37 0.80 -15.96
CA TYR A 161 -3.49 1.96 -15.96
C TYR A 161 -2.92 2.26 -17.34
N GLY A 162 -2.66 3.55 -17.58
CA GLY A 162 -1.98 4.01 -18.79
C GLY A 162 -0.50 3.66 -18.75
N ILE A 163 0.01 3.09 -19.86
CA ILE A 163 1.41 2.69 -19.97
C ILE A 163 2.11 3.68 -20.89
N PRO A 164 3.14 4.41 -20.39
CA PRO A 164 4.02 5.19 -21.26
C PRO A 164 4.72 4.30 -22.29
N LYS A 165 5.10 4.87 -23.45
CA LYS A 165 5.75 4.11 -24.54
C LYS A 165 7.02 3.39 -24.07
N ASP A 166 7.79 4.03 -23.20
CA ASP A 166 9.10 3.55 -22.73
C ASP A 166 9.01 2.93 -21.32
N TYR A 167 7.81 2.51 -20.89
CA TYR A 167 7.59 1.92 -19.61
C TYR A 167 8.10 0.48 -19.54
N ASP A 168 8.97 0.20 -18.61
CA ASP A 168 9.62 -1.11 -18.38
C ASP A 168 9.19 -1.81 -17.06
N GLY A 169 8.29 -1.19 -16.30
CA GLY A 169 7.82 -1.67 -15.01
C GLY A 169 8.64 -1.15 -13.82
N THR A 170 9.77 -0.50 -14.03
CA THR A 170 10.65 -0.04 -12.93
C THR A 170 10.16 1.24 -12.27
N SER A 171 9.59 2.15 -13.06
CA SER A 171 9.04 3.42 -12.54
C SER A 171 7.62 3.26 -12.00
N GLU A 172 7.19 4.18 -11.14
CA GLU A 172 5.82 4.22 -10.68
C GLU A 172 4.86 4.73 -11.76
N LEU A 173 3.62 4.31 -11.65
CA LEU A 173 2.54 4.73 -12.53
C LEU A 173 2.01 6.09 -12.08
N LYS A 174 1.55 6.93 -13.01
CA LYS A 174 0.89 8.20 -12.65
C LYS A 174 -0.46 7.99 -11.99
N SER A 175 -1.23 7.04 -12.51
CA SER A 175 -2.55 6.69 -11.98
C SER A 175 -2.93 5.28 -12.37
N ALA A 176 -3.78 4.67 -11.55
CA ALA A 176 -4.38 3.37 -11.80
C ALA A 176 -5.82 3.33 -11.29
N THR A 177 -6.64 2.48 -11.90
CA THR A 177 -7.98 2.16 -11.41
C THR A 177 -8.05 0.68 -11.12
N ILE A 178 -8.40 0.34 -9.89
CA ILE A 178 -8.69 -1.03 -9.47
C ILE A 178 -10.20 -1.23 -9.58
N ASN A 179 -10.61 -2.14 -10.44
CA ASN A 179 -12.00 -2.56 -10.59
C ASN A 179 -12.19 -3.91 -9.90
N ILE A 180 -13.21 -4.03 -9.07
CA ILE A 180 -13.64 -5.28 -8.44
C ILE A 180 -15.00 -5.66 -9.02
N TYR A 181 -15.14 -6.90 -9.48
CA TYR A 181 -16.35 -7.36 -10.17
C TYR A 181 -17.19 -8.21 -9.23
N GLU A 182 -18.11 -7.56 -8.55
CA GLU A 182 -18.92 -8.14 -7.47
C GLU A 182 -19.72 -9.36 -7.94
N GLN A 183 -20.35 -9.29 -9.11
CA GLN A 183 -21.14 -10.40 -9.63
C GLN A 183 -20.28 -11.64 -9.93
N SER A 184 -19.06 -11.46 -10.43
CA SER A 184 -18.12 -12.57 -10.64
C SER A 184 -17.73 -13.24 -9.33
N ILE A 185 -17.52 -12.46 -8.27
CA ILE A 185 -17.23 -12.97 -6.93
C ILE A 185 -18.44 -13.76 -6.38
N LYS A 186 -19.65 -13.21 -6.49
CA LYS A 186 -20.88 -13.90 -6.07
C LYS A 186 -21.06 -15.26 -6.75
N GLU A 187 -20.79 -15.32 -8.05
CA GLU A 187 -20.89 -16.58 -8.81
C GLU A 187 -19.86 -17.60 -8.37
N ILE A 188 -18.62 -17.20 -8.11
CA ILE A 188 -17.58 -18.09 -7.58
C ILE A 188 -17.97 -18.60 -6.19
N LEU A 189 -18.40 -17.72 -5.29
CA LEU A 189 -18.84 -18.09 -3.95
C LEU A 189 -20.05 -19.05 -3.99
N ALA A 190 -20.97 -18.87 -4.95
CA ALA A 190 -22.14 -19.72 -5.12
C ALA A 190 -21.80 -21.06 -5.77
N SER A 191 -20.80 -21.12 -6.67
CA SER A 191 -20.43 -22.35 -7.38
C SER A 191 -19.68 -23.36 -6.52
N GLY A 192 -18.96 -22.88 -5.49
CA GLY A 192 -18.04 -23.70 -4.70
C GLY A 192 -16.77 -24.11 -5.44
N GLU A 193 -16.51 -23.55 -6.63
CA GLU A 193 -15.34 -23.84 -7.44
C GLU A 193 -14.23 -22.82 -7.19
N PHE A 194 -13.46 -23.02 -6.12
CA PHE A 194 -12.47 -22.03 -5.63
C PHE A 194 -11.06 -22.19 -6.19
N GLY A 195 -10.86 -23.13 -7.11
CA GLY A 195 -9.55 -23.46 -7.67
C GLY A 195 -8.84 -24.60 -6.91
N SER A 196 -7.58 -24.85 -7.26
CA SER A 196 -6.81 -26.00 -6.76
C SER A 196 -5.89 -25.68 -5.57
N ASP A 197 -5.84 -24.44 -5.08
CA ASP A 197 -5.08 -24.09 -3.88
C ASP A 197 -5.87 -24.46 -2.63
N PRO A 198 -5.39 -25.41 -1.78
CA PRO A 198 -6.15 -25.86 -0.63
C PRO A 198 -6.45 -24.77 0.39
N CYS A 199 -5.54 -23.79 0.56
CA CYS A 199 -5.76 -22.67 1.48
C CYS A 199 -6.84 -21.71 0.95
N LEU A 200 -6.84 -21.48 -0.36
CA LEU A 200 -7.87 -20.68 -1.02
C LEU A 200 -9.24 -21.40 -0.94
N GLU A 201 -9.26 -22.69 -1.19
CA GLU A 201 -10.47 -23.50 -1.13
C GLU A 201 -11.14 -23.44 0.24
N ILE A 202 -10.38 -23.68 1.33
CA ILE A 202 -10.89 -23.62 2.71
C ILE A 202 -11.41 -22.21 3.05
N ALA A 203 -10.60 -21.18 2.81
CA ALA A 203 -10.98 -19.82 3.15
C ALA A 203 -12.18 -19.33 2.32
N SER A 204 -12.24 -19.70 1.04
CA SER A 204 -13.38 -19.36 0.16
C SER A 204 -14.65 -20.09 0.55
N TYR A 205 -14.54 -21.34 1.02
CA TYR A 205 -15.69 -22.08 1.56
C TYR A 205 -16.28 -21.32 2.76
N TRP A 206 -15.47 -20.90 3.72
CA TRP A 206 -15.97 -20.12 4.86
C TRP A 206 -16.57 -18.78 4.44
N ALA A 207 -15.93 -18.07 3.49
CA ALA A 207 -16.49 -16.84 2.92
C ALA A 207 -17.87 -17.08 2.28
N SER A 208 -18.07 -18.20 1.59
CA SER A 208 -19.37 -18.55 0.97
C SER A 208 -20.48 -18.80 2.00
N GLN A 209 -20.14 -19.16 3.24
CA GLN A 209 -21.11 -19.40 4.32
C GLN A 209 -21.48 -18.09 5.06
N ASP A 210 -20.71 -17.02 4.91
CA ASP A 210 -20.81 -15.79 5.70
C ASP A 210 -21.66 -14.69 5.00
N GLY A 211 -22.35 -15.04 3.93
CA GLY A 211 -23.29 -14.16 3.22
C GLY A 211 -22.64 -12.86 2.73
N ASP A 212 -23.25 -11.71 3.02
CA ASP A 212 -22.77 -10.40 2.57
C ASP A 212 -21.40 -10.05 3.19
N THR A 213 -21.13 -10.45 4.43
CA THR A 213 -19.82 -10.27 5.08
C THR A 213 -18.75 -11.05 4.34
N GLY A 214 -19.03 -12.29 3.97
CA GLY A 214 -18.13 -13.12 3.18
C GLY A 214 -17.85 -12.56 1.80
N LEU A 215 -18.86 -11.99 1.16
CA LEU A 215 -18.70 -11.27 -0.10
C LEU A 215 -17.77 -10.06 0.06
N ASP A 216 -17.98 -9.23 1.09
CA ASP A 216 -17.13 -8.07 1.35
C ASP A 216 -15.68 -8.47 1.67
N ASN A 217 -15.49 -9.51 2.45
CA ASN A 217 -14.19 -10.07 2.76
C ASN A 217 -13.45 -10.54 1.49
N TYR A 218 -14.17 -11.19 0.58
CA TYR A 218 -13.61 -11.61 -0.70
C TYR A 218 -13.27 -10.43 -1.62
N ILE A 219 -14.12 -9.40 -1.63
CA ILE A 219 -13.85 -8.11 -2.31
C ILE A 219 -12.55 -7.50 -1.80
N GLY A 220 -12.35 -7.44 -0.48
CA GLY A 220 -11.12 -6.94 0.12
C GLY A 220 -9.88 -7.75 -0.26
N ALA A 221 -10.01 -9.07 -0.32
CA ALA A 221 -8.92 -9.96 -0.72
C ALA A 221 -8.54 -9.80 -2.20
N VAL A 222 -9.53 -9.65 -3.09
CA VAL A 222 -9.30 -9.35 -4.52
C VAL A 222 -8.65 -7.98 -4.68
N ALA A 223 -9.08 -6.98 -3.91
CA ALA A 223 -8.46 -5.66 -3.94
C ALA A 223 -6.98 -5.70 -3.53
N GLY A 224 -6.63 -6.47 -2.49
CA GLY A 224 -5.24 -6.68 -2.07
C GLY A 224 -4.37 -7.31 -3.17
N HIS A 225 -4.92 -8.25 -3.94
CA HIS A 225 -4.28 -8.83 -5.13
C HIS A 225 -4.00 -7.76 -6.20
N GLU A 226 -5.00 -6.96 -6.54
CA GLU A 226 -4.87 -5.94 -7.59
C GLU A 226 -3.94 -4.79 -7.19
N ILE A 227 -3.91 -4.42 -5.89
CA ILE A 227 -2.97 -3.44 -5.36
C ILE A 227 -1.53 -3.86 -5.63
N GLU A 228 -1.17 -5.14 -5.40
CA GLU A 228 0.19 -5.63 -5.59
C GLU A 228 0.67 -5.46 -7.03
N HIS A 229 -0.21 -5.59 -8.03
CA HIS A 229 0.13 -5.32 -9.43
C HIS A 229 0.55 -3.87 -9.70
N ILE A 230 0.13 -2.94 -8.85
CA ILE A 230 0.38 -1.50 -9.01
C ILE A 230 1.55 -1.04 -8.14
N VAL A 231 1.53 -1.37 -6.85
CA VAL A 231 2.47 -0.79 -5.88
C VAL A 231 3.82 -1.49 -5.87
N SER A 232 3.88 -2.78 -6.20
CA SER A 232 5.11 -3.56 -6.19
C SER A 232 5.90 -3.36 -7.48
N GLN A 233 7.11 -2.79 -7.38
CA GLN A 233 8.00 -2.65 -8.54
C GLN A 233 8.30 -4.01 -9.16
N ALA A 234 8.61 -5.02 -8.35
CA ALA A 234 8.91 -6.36 -8.83
C ALA A 234 7.72 -6.92 -9.64
N ASN A 235 6.49 -6.74 -9.15
CA ASN A 235 5.32 -7.24 -9.86
C ASN A 235 5.00 -6.42 -11.12
N ARG A 236 5.22 -5.10 -11.11
CA ARG A 236 5.09 -4.27 -12.34
C ARG A 236 6.04 -4.74 -13.44
N VAL A 237 7.30 -5.09 -13.11
CA VAL A 237 8.26 -5.65 -14.07
C VAL A 237 7.78 -7.00 -14.61
N LEU A 238 7.23 -7.87 -13.77
CA LEU A 238 6.65 -9.14 -14.21
C LEU A 238 5.44 -8.94 -15.13
N CYS A 239 4.59 -7.96 -14.83
CA CYS A 239 3.47 -7.57 -15.70
C CYS A 239 3.95 -7.04 -17.06
N TYR A 240 5.02 -6.23 -17.06
CA TYR A 240 5.65 -5.77 -18.29
C TYR A 240 6.19 -6.96 -19.12
N ASN A 241 6.95 -7.87 -18.51
CA ASN A 241 7.50 -9.04 -19.17
C ASN A 241 6.41 -9.93 -19.79
N TYR A 242 5.30 -10.14 -19.09
CA TYR A 242 4.15 -10.87 -19.62
C TYR A 242 3.53 -10.18 -20.85
N ARG A 243 3.49 -8.85 -20.87
CA ARG A 243 2.98 -8.10 -22.03
C ARG A 243 3.88 -8.22 -23.25
N GLN A 244 5.20 -8.26 -23.03
CA GLN A 244 6.19 -8.44 -24.12
C GLN A 244 6.17 -9.89 -24.64
N ASN A 245 6.00 -10.86 -23.75
CA ASN A 245 5.99 -12.27 -24.10
C ASN A 245 4.93 -13.03 -23.28
N LYS A 246 3.78 -13.31 -23.90
CA LYS A 246 2.60 -13.94 -23.26
C LYS A 246 2.76 -15.45 -23.12
N THR A 247 3.73 -15.90 -22.36
CA THR A 247 3.91 -17.32 -21.98
C THR A 247 3.18 -17.64 -20.69
N ASP A 248 2.83 -18.93 -20.48
CA ASP A 248 2.25 -19.37 -19.22
C ASP A 248 3.20 -19.15 -18.03
N GLN A 249 4.50 -19.30 -18.25
CA GLN A 249 5.52 -19.01 -17.25
C GLN A 249 5.47 -17.55 -16.79
N ASN A 250 5.44 -16.60 -17.72
CA ASN A 250 5.36 -15.17 -17.40
C ASN A 250 4.01 -14.81 -16.76
N LYS A 251 2.91 -15.47 -17.19
CA LYS A 251 1.60 -15.33 -16.58
C LYS A 251 1.63 -15.80 -15.11
N SER A 252 2.13 -16.99 -14.87
CA SER A 252 2.25 -17.55 -13.52
C SER A 252 3.14 -16.71 -12.61
N ALA A 253 4.27 -16.22 -13.12
CA ALA A 253 5.20 -15.41 -12.36
C ALA A 253 4.56 -14.09 -11.88
N LYS A 254 3.82 -13.38 -12.75
CA LYS A 254 3.18 -12.11 -12.36
C LYS A 254 2.02 -12.27 -11.38
N GLU A 255 1.37 -13.45 -11.36
CA GLU A 255 0.23 -13.73 -10.48
C GLU A 255 0.64 -14.36 -9.14
N LEU A 256 1.89 -14.81 -9.00
CA LEU A 256 2.32 -15.58 -7.82
C LEU A 256 2.15 -14.79 -6.53
N VAL A 257 2.78 -13.62 -6.41
CA VAL A 257 2.71 -12.81 -5.18
C VAL A 257 1.31 -12.23 -4.95
N PRO A 258 0.62 -11.66 -5.96
CA PRO A 258 -0.77 -11.23 -5.81
C PRO A 258 -1.70 -12.32 -5.29
N ASN A 259 -1.58 -13.55 -5.81
CA ASN A 259 -2.40 -14.68 -5.33
C ASN A 259 -2.09 -15.06 -3.88
N ILE A 260 -0.81 -15.06 -3.48
CA ILE A 260 -0.42 -15.29 -2.08
C ILE A 260 -1.07 -14.25 -1.16
N ILE A 261 -1.08 -12.98 -1.54
CA ILE A 261 -1.70 -11.89 -0.78
C ILE A 261 -3.21 -12.14 -0.63
N LYS A 262 -3.91 -12.44 -1.73
CA LYS A 262 -5.34 -12.74 -1.71
C LYS A 262 -5.66 -13.90 -0.75
N VAL A 263 -4.94 -15.01 -0.91
CA VAL A 263 -5.11 -16.20 -0.04
C VAL A 263 -4.85 -15.85 1.42
N ARG A 264 -3.79 -15.09 1.70
CA ARG A 264 -3.40 -14.74 3.06
C ARG A 264 -4.43 -13.81 3.73
N ILE A 265 -4.99 -12.84 3.02
CA ILE A 265 -6.08 -11.99 3.53
C ILE A 265 -7.27 -12.86 3.94
N LEU A 266 -7.75 -13.74 3.06
CA LEU A 266 -8.87 -14.64 3.37
C LEU A 266 -8.53 -15.61 4.51
N TRP A 267 -7.32 -16.16 4.54
CA TRP A 267 -6.87 -17.06 5.59
C TRP A 267 -6.85 -16.36 6.97
N GLU A 268 -6.35 -15.15 7.04
CA GLU A 268 -6.34 -14.37 8.28
C GLU A 268 -7.75 -14.02 8.78
N MET A 269 -8.75 -13.95 7.90
CA MET A 269 -10.15 -13.73 8.28
C MET A 269 -10.81 -14.97 8.87
N TYR A 270 -10.58 -16.13 8.27
CA TYR A 270 -11.39 -17.31 8.50
C TYR A 270 -10.70 -18.47 9.23
N VAL A 271 -9.38 -18.48 9.29
CA VAL A 271 -8.63 -19.67 9.76
C VAL A 271 -7.66 -19.34 10.92
N LYS A 272 -7.76 -18.15 11.50
CA LYS A 272 -6.94 -17.73 12.66
C LYS A 272 -7.03 -18.67 13.85
#